data_0bc6acb84857722e05f7469333a89ded
#
_entry.id   0bc6acb84857722e05f7469333a89ded
#
_cell.length_a   1.000
_cell.length_b   1.000
_cell.length_c   1.000
_cell.angle_alpha   90.00
_cell.angle_beta   90.00
_cell.angle_gamma   90.00
#
_symmetry.space_group_name_H-M   'P 1'
#
loop_
_entity.id
_entity.type
_entity.pdbx_description
1 polymer ?
#
loop_
_entity_poly.entity_id
_entity_poly.type
_entity_poly.pdbx_seq_one_letter_code
_entity_poly.pdbx_strand_id
1 'polypeptide(L)'
;MPRKAKLLTEKELKKIREVTAYDHHDKKRANNPTIGMSRYDRVAEKATHYAHDPHIDPSLDWAGKAEGMSFDVPATSIHIHESIKPSKILRSVESIGDEYESQEMDLFGEDPLEKRRRHRDALEFYKHGVDWTNRLIAGDSLVIMNSLIEKEGMAGQVQMCYIDPPYGIKYGSNFQPFVNNRTVKDKNDNDLTQEPEMITAFRDTWELGVHSYLTYLRNRILLARELLSDSGSIFIQISDENVHYVRCICDEIFGKENFISNICAKTKLPLGNTYIGGCYDQIIWYGKDKKKTKYHKLWLPRDISNNSEMSYVELEDGSRRHIKKDEKQNLTLLPKNSKVFQRMVLSSAGKTESCVFPFEFNGKTFWPIANRSWKTNIDGMRRLKDKNRLFTLGDSLYYVFYYDDFPVMELSNMWPDTTGGFTETKKYVVQTNPKIIQRCILMTTDPDDLVFDPTCGSGTTAYLAEEWGRRWITCDTSRVAIEIAKERLMTSTFKYLKLRSC
;
A
#
# COMPACT_ATOMS: atom_id res chain seq x y z
N MET A 1 24.03 -12.93 38.48
CA MET A 1 24.93 -12.09 37.68
C MET A 1 25.14 -12.79 36.34
N PRO A 2 24.67 -12.26 35.22
CA PRO A 2 24.92 -12.86 33.92
C PRO A 2 26.40 -12.66 33.54
N ARG A 3 27.03 -13.73 33.06
CA ARG A 3 28.41 -13.67 32.57
C ARG A 3 28.48 -12.79 31.33
N LYS A 4 29.25 -11.71 31.38
CA LYS A 4 29.57 -10.88 30.21
C LYS A 4 30.18 -11.77 29.12
N ALA A 5 29.56 -11.80 27.95
CA ALA A 5 30.10 -12.47 26.79
C ALA A 5 31.45 -11.81 26.44
N LYS A 6 32.49 -12.63 26.30
CA LYS A 6 33.85 -12.17 25.96
C LYS A 6 33.86 -11.87 24.47
N LEU A 7 33.96 -10.60 24.13
CA LEU A 7 34.20 -10.16 22.75
C LEU A 7 35.50 -10.80 22.24
N LEU A 8 35.44 -11.52 21.14
CA LEU A 8 36.60 -12.05 20.45
C LEU A 8 37.45 -10.89 19.89
N THR A 9 38.73 -10.99 20.04
CA THR A 9 39.65 -9.98 19.51
C THR A 9 39.73 -10.06 17.99
N GLU A 10 40.11 -8.95 17.34
CA GLU A 10 40.27 -8.89 15.87
C GLU A 10 41.16 -10.00 15.29
N LYS A 11 42.19 -10.44 16.08
CA LYS A 11 43.06 -11.54 15.72
C LYS A 11 42.34 -12.91 15.73
N GLU A 12 41.42 -13.12 16.64
CA GLU A 12 40.62 -14.35 16.72
C GLU A 12 39.56 -14.38 15.61
N LEU A 13 38.98 -13.20 15.27
CA LEU A 13 38.07 -13.03 14.12
C LEU A 13 38.75 -13.26 12.78
N LYS A 14 40.02 -12.78 12.62
CA LYS A 14 40.81 -13.07 11.41
C LYS A 14 41.14 -14.54 11.25
N LYS A 15 41.52 -15.23 12.35
CA LYS A 15 41.75 -16.67 12.34
C LYS A 15 40.54 -17.48 11.96
N ILE A 16 39.35 -17.10 12.43
CA ILE A 16 38.08 -17.74 12.08
C ILE A 16 37.73 -17.50 10.59
N ARG A 17 38.00 -16.31 10.04
CA ARG A 17 37.80 -16.01 8.62
C ARG A 17 38.77 -16.77 7.70
N GLU A 18 40.02 -16.96 8.09
CA GLU A 18 40.97 -17.72 7.28
C GLU A 18 40.64 -19.22 7.18
N VAL A 19 40.01 -19.79 8.20
CA VAL A 19 39.63 -21.21 8.21
C VAL A 19 38.35 -21.50 7.45
N THR A 20 37.48 -20.48 7.23
CA THR A 20 36.16 -20.61 6.57
C THR A 20 36.15 -20.22 5.09
N ALA A 21 37.22 -19.59 4.59
CA ALA A 21 37.36 -19.26 3.18
C ALA A 21 37.83 -20.48 2.38
N TYR A 22 36.91 -21.38 2.07
CA TYR A 22 37.16 -22.45 1.10
C TYR A 22 37.01 -21.85 -0.30
N ASP A 23 38.11 -21.45 -0.91
CA ASP A 23 38.12 -20.92 -2.28
C ASP A 23 38.14 -22.10 -3.25
N HIS A 24 36.98 -22.43 -3.78
CA HIS A 24 36.84 -23.40 -4.85
C HIS A 24 37.24 -22.73 -6.17
N HIS A 25 38.50 -22.78 -6.54
CA HIS A 25 39.03 -22.19 -7.75
C HIS A 25 38.31 -22.65 -9.06
N ASP A 26 37.66 -23.82 -9.05
CA ASP A 26 37.06 -24.43 -10.24
C ASP A 26 35.53 -24.29 -10.32
N LYS A 27 34.85 -23.75 -9.32
CA LYS A 27 33.39 -23.56 -9.31
C LYS A 27 32.98 -22.25 -8.70
N LYS A 28 33.22 -21.17 -9.41
CA LYS A 28 32.51 -19.91 -9.12
C LYS A 28 31.02 -20.11 -9.39
N ARG A 29 30.28 -20.54 -8.40
CA ARG A 29 28.83 -20.39 -8.43
C ARG A 29 28.56 -18.89 -8.33
N ALA A 30 28.10 -18.28 -9.40
CA ALA A 30 27.73 -16.87 -9.44
C ALA A 30 26.67 -16.47 -8.38
N ASN A 31 26.12 -17.44 -7.67
CA ASN A 31 25.05 -17.32 -6.68
C ASN A 31 25.42 -17.93 -5.33
N ASN A 32 26.70 -18.09 -4.99
CA ASN A 32 27.02 -18.33 -3.59
C ASN A 32 26.73 -17.00 -2.86
N PRO A 33 25.72 -16.93 -1.98
CA PRO A 33 25.61 -15.78 -1.12
C PRO A 33 26.93 -15.68 -0.37
N THR A 34 27.49 -14.50 -0.31
CA THR A 34 28.65 -14.19 0.55
C THR A 34 28.35 -14.46 2.04
N ILE A 35 27.10 -14.76 2.33
CA ILE A 35 26.52 -15.00 3.64
C ILE A 35 25.85 -16.38 3.59
N GLY A 36 26.58 -17.43 3.89
CA GLY A 36 26.06 -18.76 4.17
C GLY A 36 26.13 -19.03 5.67
N MET A 37 25.16 -19.74 6.25
CA MET A 37 25.31 -20.24 7.60
C MET A 37 26.53 -21.14 7.69
N SER A 38 27.60 -20.66 8.30
CA SER A 38 28.74 -21.49 8.69
C SER A 38 28.50 -22.09 10.08
N ARG A 39 29.16 -23.20 10.37
CA ARG A 39 29.16 -23.78 11.74
C ARG A 39 29.58 -22.77 12.82
N TYR A 40 30.23 -21.68 12.44
CA TYR A 40 30.77 -20.63 13.31
C TYR A 40 29.83 -19.43 13.49
N ASP A 41 28.81 -19.29 12.64
CA ASP A 41 27.73 -18.29 12.85
C ASP A 41 26.90 -18.55 14.11
N ARG A 42 26.99 -19.76 14.69
CA ARG A 42 26.38 -20.10 15.99
C ARG A 42 27.10 -19.47 17.19
N VAL A 43 28.29 -18.88 17.02
CA VAL A 43 29.13 -18.42 18.14
C VAL A 43 28.86 -16.99 18.54
N ALA A 44 28.12 -16.22 17.76
CA ALA A 44 27.73 -14.87 18.12
C ALA A 44 26.36 -14.54 17.50
N GLU A 45 25.30 -15.10 18.06
CA GLU A 45 23.99 -14.47 17.94
C GLU A 45 24.12 -13.11 18.65
N LYS A 46 24.47 -12.08 17.87
CA LYS A 46 24.45 -10.72 18.36
C LYS A 46 22.99 -10.29 18.41
N ALA A 47 22.39 -10.49 19.58
CA ALA A 47 21.06 -9.96 19.81
C ALA A 47 21.13 -8.43 19.87
N THR A 48 20.30 -7.77 19.07
CA THR A 48 20.16 -6.30 19.09
C THR A 48 19.21 -5.94 20.22
N HIS A 49 19.68 -5.07 21.10
CA HIS A 49 18.88 -4.59 22.23
C HIS A 49 18.14 -3.32 21.85
N TYR A 50 16.83 -3.37 21.83
CA TYR A 50 15.92 -2.23 21.60
C TYR A 50 15.44 -1.69 22.95
N ALA A 51 16.06 -0.60 23.41
CA ALA A 51 15.73 0.04 24.68
C ALA A 51 14.44 0.86 24.58
N HIS A 52 13.69 0.89 25.68
CA HIS A 52 12.53 1.77 25.83
C HIS A 52 12.99 3.22 26.03
N ASP A 53 12.31 4.14 25.35
CA ASP A 53 12.41 5.58 25.61
C ASP A 53 11.28 6.04 26.55
N PRO A 54 11.57 6.43 27.81
CA PRO A 54 10.56 6.86 28.75
C PRO A 54 9.98 8.26 28.46
N HIS A 55 10.52 9.00 27.51
CA HIS A 55 10.11 10.37 27.21
C HIS A 55 9.05 10.48 26.11
N ILE A 56 8.54 9.34 25.60
CA ILE A 56 7.44 9.33 24.63
C ILE A 56 6.12 9.54 25.36
N ASP A 57 5.42 10.62 25.06
CA ASP A 57 4.15 11.02 25.67
C ASP A 57 3.07 11.25 24.59
N PRO A 58 1.83 10.81 24.77
CA PRO A 58 1.28 9.90 25.81
C PRO A 58 1.60 8.43 25.51
N SER A 59 1.70 7.62 26.55
CA SER A 59 1.96 6.19 26.41
C SER A 59 0.74 5.35 26.78
N LEU A 60 0.48 4.29 26.01
CA LEU A 60 -0.48 3.25 26.34
C LEU A 60 0.18 2.23 27.27
N ASP A 61 -0.41 1.94 28.43
CA ASP A 61 0.12 0.92 29.34
C ASP A 61 -0.72 -0.35 29.31
N TRP A 62 -0.05 -1.51 29.39
CA TRP A 62 -0.68 -2.84 29.43
C TRP A 62 0.17 -3.83 30.22
N ALA A 63 -0.44 -4.96 30.68
CA ALA A 63 0.26 -5.96 31.47
C ALA A 63 1.45 -6.55 30.70
N GLY A 64 2.63 -6.56 31.33
CA GLY A 64 3.87 -7.01 30.72
C GLY A 64 4.57 -5.98 29.82
N LYS A 65 4.01 -4.76 29.62
CA LYS A 65 4.67 -3.73 28.83
C LYS A 65 6.03 -3.37 29.41
N ALA A 66 6.09 -3.05 30.69
CA ALA A 66 7.34 -2.63 31.34
C ALA A 66 8.46 -3.67 31.21
N GLU A 67 8.11 -4.96 31.31
CA GLU A 67 9.04 -6.09 31.20
C GLU A 67 9.45 -6.34 29.73
N GLY A 68 8.53 -6.10 28.77
CA GLY A 68 8.75 -6.29 27.33
C GLY A 68 9.16 -5.04 26.56
N MET A 69 9.42 -3.91 27.24
CA MET A 69 9.84 -2.66 26.58
C MET A 69 11.24 -2.73 26.04
N SER A 70 12.13 -3.42 26.73
CA SER A 70 13.47 -3.79 26.24
C SER A 70 13.43 -5.27 25.86
N PHE A 71 13.78 -5.60 24.65
CA PHE A 71 13.76 -6.96 24.16
C PHE A 71 14.97 -7.22 23.24
N ASP A 72 15.40 -8.47 23.23
CA ASP A 72 16.50 -8.92 22.40
C ASP A 72 15.95 -9.68 21.20
N VAL A 73 16.39 -9.29 20.00
CA VAL A 73 16.02 -9.97 18.75
C VAL A 73 17.25 -10.61 18.14
N PRO A 74 17.27 -11.92 17.89
CA PRO A 74 18.37 -12.55 17.21
C PRO A 74 18.45 -12.06 15.76
N ALA A 75 19.67 -11.92 15.23
CA ALA A 75 19.91 -11.65 13.82
C ALA A 75 20.52 -12.90 13.18
N THR A 76 19.81 -13.48 12.23
CA THR A 76 20.24 -14.68 11.50
C THR A 76 20.57 -14.34 10.05
N SER A 77 21.45 -15.09 9.41
CA SER A 77 21.66 -14.95 7.97
C SER A 77 20.47 -15.50 7.20
N ILE A 78 19.92 -14.69 6.30
CA ILE A 78 18.80 -15.11 5.44
C ILE A 78 19.33 -16.09 4.39
N HIS A 79 18.82 -17.31 4.39
CA HIS A 79 19.26 -18.36 3.47
C HIS A 79 18.45 -18.33 2.17
N ILE A 80 19.13 -18.32 1.03
CA ILE A 80 18.50 -18.36 -0.28
C ILE A 80 18.24 -19.80 -0.68
N HIS A 81 16.98 -20.22 -0.68
CA HIS A 81 16.58 -21.56 -1.14
C HIS A 81 16.52 -21.65 -2.67
N GLU A 82 15.97 -20.61 -3.31
CA GLU A 82 15.74 -20.59 -4.73
C GLU A 82 16.01 -19.19 -5.28
N SER A 83 16.73 -19.09 -6.39
CA SER A 83 16.95 -17.84 -7.09
C SER A 83 16.44 -17.95 -8.52
N ILE A 84 15.37 -17.19 -8.79
CA ILE A 84 14.73 -17.18 -10.10
C ILE A 84 15.31 -16.04 -10.91
N LYS A 85 15.97 -16.38 -12.04
CA LYS A 85 16.49 -15.38 -12.99
C LYS A 85 15.52 -15.28 -14.16
N PRO A 86 14.79 -14.16 -14.34
CA PRO A 86 13.86 -13.97 -15.46
C PRO A 86 14.49 -14.26 -16.82
N SER A 87 15.77 -13.89 -17.01
CA SER A 87 16.53 -14.17 -18.22
C SER A 87 16.73 -15.66 -18.54
N LYS A 88 16.66 -16.55 -17.54
CA LYS A 88 16.73 -18.01 -17.79
C LYS A 88 15.36 -18.55 -18.22
N ILE A 89 14.28 -18.05 -17.62
CA ILE A 89 12.90 -18.44 -18.00
C ILE A 89 12.62 -18.00 -19.42
N LEU A 90 12.97 -16.76 -19.77
CA LEU A 90 12.77 -16.24 -21.12
C LEU A 90 13.57 -17.03 -22.18
N ARG A 91 14.82 -17.39 -21.90
CA ARG A 91 15.60 -18.25 -22.84
C ARG A 91 15.01 -19.64 -23.01
N SER A 92 14.43 -20.22 -21.94
CA SER A 92 13.77 -21.53 -22.07
C SER A 92 12.44 -21.43 -22.83
N VAL A 93 11.72 -20.33 -22.72
CA VAL A 93 10.49 -20.06 -23.50
C VAL A 93 10.85 -19.76 -24.97
N GLU A 94 11.92 -18.99 -25.23
CA GLU A 94 12.43 -18.74 -26.57
C GLU A 94 12.85 -20.05 -27.26
N SER A 95 13.56 -20.93 -26.56
CA SER A 95 13.96 -22.24 -27.16
C SER A 95 12.77 -23.15 -27.46
N ILE A 96 11.70 -23.09 -26.67
CA ILE A 96 10.45 -23.82 -26.94
C ILE A 96 9.68 -23.13 -28.08
N GLY A 97 9.70 -21.80 -28.16
CA GLY A 97 9.10 -21.03 -29.26
C GLY A 97 9.79 -21.30 -30.60
N ASP A 98 11.11 -21.34 -30.60
CA ASP A 98 11.91 -21.62 -31.82
C ASP A 98 11.69 -23.08 -32.36
N GLU A 99 11.38 -24.03 -31.48
CA GLU A 99 10.99 -25.40 -31.91
C GLU A 99 9.56 -25.45 -32.49
N TYR A 100 8.65 -24.57 -32.06
CA TYR A 100 7.27 -24.45 -32.58
C TYR A 100 7.19 -23.53 -33.81
N GLU A 101 7.94 -22.41 -33.84
CA GLU A 101 7.94 -21.44 -34.96
C GLU A 101 8.61 -21.99 -36.24
N SER A 102 9.37 -23.08 -36.15
CA SER A 102 9.87 -23.77 -37.35
C SER A 102 8.75 -24.42 -38.19
N GLN A 103 7.50 -24.40 -37.73
CA GLN A 103 6.34 -24.99 -38.43
C GLN A 103 5.24 -24.01 -38.86
N GLU A 104 5.25 -22.75 -38.46
CA GLU A 104 4.26 -21.75 -38.89
C GLU A 104 4.95 -20.49 -39.43
N MET A 105 4.99 -20.35 -40.76
CA MET A 105 5.28 -19.07 -41.39
C MET A 105 4.12 -18.10 -41.07
N ASP A 106 4.39 -17.10 -40.24
CA ASP A 106 3.43 -16.04 -39.90
C ASP A 106 3.17 -15.19 -41.15
N LEU A 107 1.91 -15.14 -41.59
CA LEU A 107 1.47 -14.43 -42.81
C LEU A 107 1.46 -12.89 -42.62
N PHE A 108 1.73 -12.40 -41.42
CA PHE A 108 1.76 -10.97 -41.06
C PHE A 108 3.06 -10.61 -40.30
N GLY A 109 4.19 -10.97 -40.86
CA GLY A 109 5.51 -10.89 -40.25
C GLY A 109 5.80 -9.60 -39.49
N GLU A 110 5.78 -9.68 -38.16
CA GLU A 110 6.48 -8.71 -37.35
C GLU A 110 7.98 -8.83 -37.57
N ASP A 111 8.68 -7.71 -37.78
CA ASP A 111 10.12 -7.67 -37.94
C ASP A 111 10.80 -8.38 -36.75
N PRO A 112 11.59 -9.45 -36.97
CA PRO A 112 12.31 -10.17 -35.92
C PRO A 112 13.20 -9.22 -35.05
N LEU A 113 13.65 -8.10 -35.62
CA LEU A 113 14.42 -7.08 -34.94
C LEU A 113 13.55 -6.27 -33.96
N GLU A 114 12.28 -5.97 -34.29
CA GLU A 114 11.33 -5.33 -33.37
C GLU A 114 10.90 -6.25 -32.24
N LYS A 115 10.67 -7.53 -32.52
CA LYS A 115 10.38 -8.56 -31.51
C LYS A 115 11.56 -8.69 -30.53
N ARG A 116 12.79 -8.70 -31.01
CA ARG A 116 14.03 -8.72 -30.21
C ARG A 116 14.23 -7.43 -29.41
N ARG A 117 13.83 -6.26 -29.95
CA ARG A 117 13.85 -4.98 -29.21
C ARG A 117 12.82 -4.98 -28.08
N ARG A 118 11.58 -5.37 -28.34
CA ARG A 118 10.54 -5.46 -27.28
C ARG A 118 10.95 -6.42 -26.17
N HIS A 119 11.56 -7.57 -26.51
CA HIS A 119 12.08 -8.51 -25.51
C HIS A 119 13.25 -7.92 -24.70
N ARG A 120 14.13 -7.19 -25.35
CA ARG A 120 15.26 -6.53 -24.67
C ARG A 120 14.78 -5.42 -23.75
N ASP A 121 13.84 -4.59 -24.23
CA ASP A 121 13.24 -3.50 -23.45
C ASP A 121 12.45 -4.06 -22.25
N ALA A 122 11.76 -5.18 -22.40
CA ALA A 122 11.09 -5.90 -21.32
C ALA A 122 12.09 -6.45 -20.28
N LEU A 123 13.22 -7.02 -20.74
CA LEU A 123 14.28 -7.51 -19.87
C LEU A 123 14.99 -6.38 -19.10
N GLU A 124 15.18 -5.22 -19.73
CA GLU A 124 15.77 -4.04 -19.08
C GLU A 124 14.81 -3.43 -18.04
N PHE A 125 13.51 -3.51 -18.29
CA PHE A 125 12.49 -3.06 -17.32
C PHE A 125 12.50 -3.88 -16.02
N TYR A 126 12.70 -5.21 -16.13
CA TYR A 126 12.80 -6.10 -14.95
C TYR A 126 14.20 -6.10 -14.29
N LYS A 127 15.18 -5.47 -14.86
CA LYS A 127 16.41 -5.12 -14.18
C LYS A 127 16.19 -3.79 -13.46
N HIS A 128 15.88 -3.87 -12.18
CA HIS A 128 16.01 -2.68 -11.32
C HIS A 128 17.39 -2.06 -11.56
N GLY A 129 17.49 -0.74 -11.62
CA GLY A 129 18.71 -0.01 -11.94
C GLY A 129 19.89 -0.25 -10.99
N VAL A 130 19.66 -1.00 -9.91
CA VAL A 130 20.63 -1.53 -8.96
C VAL A 130 20.57 -3.05 -9.09
N ASP A 131 21.66 -3.76 -8.78
CA ASP A 131 21.71 -5.23 -8.75
C ASP A 131 20.82 -5.77 -7.61
N TRP A 132 19.48 -5.67 -7.81
CA TRP A 132 18.43 -5.97 -6.84
C TRP A 132 17.69 -7.25 -7.22
N THR A 133 17.32 -8.02 -6.19
CA THR A 133 16.44 -9.18 -6.33
C THR A 133 15.30 -9.04 -5.32
N ASN A 134 14.07 -9.09 -5.81
CA ASN A 134 12.87 -9.14 -4.97
C ASN A 134 12.86 -10.42 -4.13
N ARG A 135 12.32 -10.35 -2.90
CA ARG A 135 12.49 -11.43 -1.92
C ARG A 135 11.17 -11.81 -1.28
N LEU A 136 10.89 -13.12 -1.32
CA LEU A 136 9.83 -13.76 -0.56
C LEU A 136 10.49 -14.63 0.51
N ILE A 137 10.27 -14.33 1.79
CA ILE A 137 11.02 -14.89 2.92
C ILE A 137 10.07 -15.65 3.84
N ALA A 138 10.37 -16.91 4.15
CA ALA A 138 9.65 -17.71 5.12
C ALA A 138 10.28 -17.54 6.51
N GLY A 139 9.51 -17.15 7.52
CA GLY A 139 9.96 -17.03 8.90
C GLY A 139 9.27 -15.93 9.69
N ASP A 140 9.66 -15.77 10.95
CA ASP A 140 9.14 -14.70 11.82
C ASP A 140 9.60 -13.32 11.33
N SER A 141 8.65 -12.44 11.08
CA SER A 141 8.90 -11.09 10.60
C SER A 141 9.79 -10.26 11.54
N LEU A 142 9.74 -10.49 12.86
CA LEU A 142 10.60 -9.79 13.82
C LEU A 142 12.07 -10.14 13.60
N VAL A 143 12.39 -11.43 13.48
CA VAL A 143 13.75 -11.94 13.23
C VAL A 143 14.21 -11.53 11.84
N ILE A 144 13.34 -11.59 10.84
CA ILE A 144 13.65 -11.18 9.46
C ILE A 144 13.98 -9.70 9.40
N MET A 145 13.16 -8.82 9.98
CA MET A 145 13.42 -7.38 10.00
C MET A 145 14.74 -7.04 10.69
N ASN A 146 15.02 -7.65 11.84
CA ASN A 146 16.30 -7.44 12.52
C ASN A 146 17.48 -7.96 11.70
N SER A 147 17.31 -9.08 11.00
CA SER A 147 18.34 -9.64 10.12
C SER A 147 18.61 -8.74 8.91
N LEU A 148 17.58 -8.15 8.33
CA LEU A 148 17.71 -7.16 7.25
C LEU A 148 18.48 -5.92 7.72
N ILE A 149 18.25 -5.45 8.96
CA ILE A 149 18.93 -4.32 9.54
C ILE A 149 20.40 -4.64 9.83
N GLU A 150 20.64 -5.69 10.62
CA GLU A 150 21.96 -5.98 11.19
C GLU A 150 22.92 -6.69 10.22
N LYS A 151 22.40 -7.57 9.37
CA LYS A 151 23.22 -8.39 8.46
C LYS A 151 23.31 -7.80 7.06
N GLU A 152 22.25 -7.15 6.58
CA GLU A 152 22.19 -6.65 5.22
C GLU A 152 22.26 -5.12 5.12
N GLY A 153 22.30 -4.40 6.26
CA GLY A 153 22.45 -2.96 6.29
C GLY A 153 21.25 -2.21 5.69
N MET A 154 20.07 -2.76 5.80
CA MET A 154 18.86 -2.19 5.18
C MET A 154 18.14 -1.13 6.04
N ALA A 155 18.73 -0.69 7.15
CA ALA A 155 18.19 0.42 7.91
C ALA A 155 18.00 1.66 7.03
N GLY A 156 16.84 2.28 7.08
CA GLY A 156 16.54 3.47 6.30
C GLY A 156 16.36 3.26 4.78
N GLN A 157 16.18 2.03 4.30
CA GLN A 157 16.08 1.72 2.87
C GLN A 157 14.65 1.55 2.36
N VAL A 158 13.69 1.26 3.24
CA VAL A 158 12.30 0.98 2.86
C VAL A 158 11.53 2.28 2.67
N GLN A 159 10.92 2.46 1.50
CA GLN A 159 10.09 3.63 1.22
C GLN A 159 8.65 3.46 1.72
N MET A 160 8.09 2.26 1.66
CA MET A 160 6.76 1.97 2.18
C MET A 160 6.73 0.62 2.90
N CYS A 161 6.20 0.62 4.12
CA CYS A 161 5.87 -0.61 4.85
C CYS A 161 4.34 -0.75 4.93
N TYR A 162 3.82 -1.92 4.56
CA TYR A 162 2.40 -2.24 4.71
C TYR A 162 2.26 -3.43 5.64
N ILE A 163 1.49 -3.25 6.72
CA ILE A 163 1.26 -4.30 7.73
C ILE A 163 -0.24 -4.59 7.79
N ASP A 164 -0.61 -5.84 7.50
CA ASP A 164 -1.96 -6.37 7.69
C ASP A 164 -1.89 -7.50 8.75
N PRO A 165 -1.81 -7.14 10.06
CA PRO A 165 -1.60 -8.11 11.12
C PRO A 165 -2.88 -8.88 11.41
N PRO A 166 -2.80 -10.02 12.12
CA PRO A 166 -3.99 -10.63 12.71
C PRO A 166 -4.74 -9.58 13.54
N TYR A 167 -6.07 -9.45 13.34
CA TYR A 167 -6.84 -8.34 13.93
C TYR A 167 -7.09 -8.46 15.44
N GLY A 168 -6.45 -9.40 16.11
CA GLY A 168 -6.60 -9.54 17.55
C GLY A 168 -7.85 -10.35 17.96
N ILE A 169 -8.55 -10.99 17.04
CA ILE A 169 -9.73 -11.81 17.28
C ILE A 169 -9.30 -13.25 17.57
N LYS A 170 -9.89 -13.89 18.59
CA LYS A 170 -9.55 -15.23 19.08
C LYS A 170 -9.93 -16.35 18.10
N TYR A 171 -9.56 -16.30 16.82
CA TYR A 171 -9.96 -17.32 15.86
C TYR A 171 -8.77 -17.95 15.15
N GLY A 172 -8.74 -19.29 15.11
CA GLY A 172 -7.87 -20.08 14.25
C GLY A 172 -8.10 -19.83 12.74
N SER A 173 -9.18 -19.14 12.39
CA SER A 173 -9.58 -18.81 11.02
C SER A 173 -8.69 -17.78 10.29
N ASN A 174 -7.74 -17.17 10.97
CA ASN A 174 -6.80 -16.23 10.33
C ASN A 174 -5.72 -16.94 9.50
N PHE A 175 -5.59 -18.26 9.64
CA PHE A 175 -4.58 -19.05 8.97
C PHE A 175 -5.21 -20.16 8.14
N GLN A 176 -4.87 -20.20 6.86
CA GLN A 176 -5.29 -21.25 5.96
C GLN A 176 -4.36 -22.47 6.12
N PRO A 177 -4.86 -23.66 6.57
CA PRO A 177 -4.00 -24.80 6.83
C PRO A 177 -3.57 -25.56 5.57
N PHE A 178 -4.29 -25.40 4.45
CA PHE A 178 -4.02 -26.11 3.20
C PHE A 178 -4.08 -25.17 1.98
N VAL A 179 -3.16 -25.35 1.04
CA VAL A 179 -3.10 -24.55 -0.21
C VAL A 179 -4.42 -24.64 -1.02
N ASN A 180 -5.02 -25.83 -1.06
CA ASN A 180 -6.19 -26.12 -1.89
C ASN A 180 -7.54 -25.99 -1.19
N ASN A 181 -7.57 -25.70 0.11
CA ASN A 181 -8.81 -25.59 0.88
C ASN A 181 -8.89 -24.28 1.65
N ARG A 182 -9.83 -23.41 1.25
CA ARG A 182 -10.06 -22.09 1.86
C ARG A 182 -11.02 -22.10 3.03
N THR A 183 -11.74 -23.23 3.23
CA THR A 183 -12.76 -23.29 4.27
C THR A 183 -12.12 -23.71 5.58
N VAL A 184 -11.96 -22.75 6.49
CA VAL A 184 -11.51 -22.97 7.86
C VAL A 184 -12.73 -22.92 8.77
N LYS A 185 -12.97 -23.99 9.55
CA LYS A 185 -14.04 -24.03 10.56
C LYS A 185 -13.43 -23.82 11.94
N ASP A 186 -13.94 -22.85 12.67
CA ASP A 186 -13.53 -22.63 14.07
C ASP A 186 -13.79 -23.87 14.91
N LYS A 187 -12.80 -24.22 15.76
CA LYS A 187 -12.84 -25.34 16.71
C LYS A 187 -12.79 -26.75 16.08
N ASN A 188 -12.26 -26.89 14.88
CA ASN A 188 -11.99 -28.21 14.33
C ASN A 188 -10.49 -28.51 14.45
N ASP A 189 -10.11 -29.50 15.25
CA ASP A 189 -8.71 -29.86 15.49
C ASP A 189 -7.95 -30.25 14.21
N ASN A 190 -8.66 -30.67 13.16
CA ASN A 190 -8.08 -30.99 11.86
C ASN A 190 -7.69 -29.73 11.04
N ASP A 191 -8.20 -28.57 11.40
CA ASP A 191 -7.91 -27.29 10.75
C ASP A 191 -6.83 -26.50 11.50
N LEU A 192 -6.28 -27.05 12.60
CA LEU A 192 -5.14 -26.49 13.32
C LEU A 192 -3.86 -26.77 12.54
N THR A 193 -3.07 -25.73 12.32
CA THR A 193 -1.75 -25.90 11.73
C THR A 193 -0.82 -26.66 12.65
N GLN A 194 -0.05 -27.58 12.09
CA GLN A 194 0.99 -28.33 12.80
C GLN A 194 2.39 -27.72 12.62
N GLU A 195 2.49 -26.56 11.99
CA GLU A 195 3.78 -25.87 11.78
C GLU A 195 4.28 -25.27 13.11
N PRO A 196 5.46 -25.66 13.61
CA PRO A 196 5.98 -25.20 14.90
C PRO A 196 6.10 -23.66 14.99
N GLU A 197 6.50 -23.03 13.89
CA GLU A 197 6.67 -21.58 13.81
C GLU A 197 5.34 -20.87 13.94
N MET A 198 4.27 -21.40 13.34
CA MET A 198 2.92 -20.85 13.47
C MET A 198 2.33 -21.07 14.86
N ILE A 199 2.56 -22.25 15.46
CA ILE A 199 2.14 -22.53 16.84
C ILE A 199 2.82 -21.56 17.80
N THR A 200 4.11 -21.30 17.61
CA THR A 200 4.87 -20.33 18.42
C THR A 200 4.33 -18.92 18.23
N ALA A 201 4.18 -18.45 16.98
CA ALA A 201 3.64 -17.13 16.67
C ALA A 201 2.21 -16.97 17.23
N PHE A 202 1.38 -18.01 17.15
CA PHE A 202 0.03 -18.00 17.71
C PHE A 202 0.06 -17.94 19.24
N ARG A 203 0.89 -18.74 19.91
CA ARG A 203 1.04 -18.74 21.35
C ARG A 203 1.55 -17.39 21.86
N ASP A 204 2.60 -16.87 21.25
CA ASP A 204 3.21 -15.59 21.65
C ASP A 204 2.25 -14.42 21.45
N THR A 205 1.37 -14.51 20.44
CA THR A 205 0.36 -13.48 20.16
C THR A 205 -0.84 -13.55 21.12
N TRP A 206 -1.17 -14.74 21.70
CA TRP A 206 -2.45 -14.95 22.36
C TRP A 206 -2.39 -15.46 23.79
N GLU A 207 -1.22 -15.75 24.32
CA GLU A 207 -1.08 -16.35 25.67
C GLU A 207 -1.74 -15.48 26.77
N LEU A 208 -1.55 -14.18 26.71
CA LEU A 208 -2.15 -13.18 27.61
C LEU A 208 -3.25 -12.34 26.94
N GLY A 209 -3.83 -12.80 25.83
CA GLY A 209 -4.86 -12.10 25.08
C GLY A 209 -4.36 -10.81 24.45
N VAL A 210 -5.09 -9.69 24.64
CA VAL A 210 -4.75 -8.38 24.06
C VAL A 210 -3.36 -7.89 24.45
N HIS A 211 -2.88 -8.24 25.63
CA HIS A 211 -1.57 -7.78 26.12
C HIS A 211 -0.40 -8.33 25.30
N SER A 212 -0.40 -9.64 25.04
CA SER A 212 0.60 -10.27 24.16
C SER A 212 0.50 -9.74 22.75
N TYR A 213 -0.72 -9.53 22.25
CA TYR A 213 -0.98 -8.96 20.93
C TYR A 213 -0.39 -7.54 20.79
N LEU A 214 -0.56 -6.69 21.77
CA LEU A 214 0.00 -5.34 21.75
C LEU A 214 1.53 -5.35 21.76
N THR A 215 2.14 -6.23 22.56
CA THR A 215 3.60 -6.42 22.57
C THR A 215 4.10 -6.94 21.22
N TYR A 216 3.42 -7.92 20.63
CA TYR A 216 3.73 -8.45 19.31
C TYR A 216 3.74 -7.36 18.24
N LEU A 217 2.69 -6.52 18.20
CA LEU A 217 2.59 -5.43 17.23
C LEU A 217 3.63 -4.35 17.47
N ARG A 218 3.80 -3.92 18.73
CA ARG A 218 4.75 -2.87 19.09
C ARG A 218 6.15 -3.20 18.60
N ASN A 219 6.63 -4.40 18.88
CA ASN A 219 7.99 -4.79 18.54
C ASN A 219 8.21 -4.80 17.02
N ARG A 220 7.21 -5.23 16.24
CA ARG A 220 7.29 -5.24 14.77
C ARG A 220 7.19 -3.84 14.17
N ILE A 221 6.33 -2.99 14.71
CA ILE A 221 6.20 -1.59 14.28
C ILE A 221 7.49 -0.82 14.56
N LEU A 222 8.14 -1.09 15.71
CA LEU A 222 9.43 -0.48 16.04
C LEU A 222 10.51 -0.82 15.00
N LEU A 223 10.68 -2.10 14.66
CA LEU A 223 11.64 -2.53 13.65
C LEU A 223 11.29 -2.04 12.24
N ALA A 224 10.00 -2.00 11.91
CA ALA A 224 9.54 -1.41 10.65
C ALA A 224 9.95 0.06 10.53
N ARG A 225 9.87 0.84 11.63
CA ARG A 225 10.35 2.24 11.66
C ARG A 225 11.84 2.35 11.38
N GLU A 226 12.66 1.44 11.92
CA GLU A 226 14.10 1.44 11.65
C GLU A 226 14.43 1.13 10.18
N LEU A 227 13.66 0.26 9.54
CA LEU A 227 13.80 -0.04 8.12
C LEU A 227 13.39 1.12 7.21
N LEU A 228 12.42 1.96 7.64
CA LEU A 228 11.91 3.06 6.82
C LEU A 228 12.97 4.12 6.52
N SER A 229 12.98 4.62 5.29
CA SER A 229 13.69 5.83 4.90
C SER A 229 13.09 7.06 5.59
N ASP A 230 13.81 8.17 5.63
CA ASP A 230 13.29 9.41 6.23
C ASP A 230 12.02 9.92 5.56
N SER A 231 11.86 9.69 4.26
CA SER A 231 10.63 10.00 3.49
C SER A 231 9.60 8.88 3.50
N GLY A 232 9.91 7.77 4.18
CA GLY A 232 9.13 6.55 4.17
C GLY A 232 7.82 6.65 4.92
N SER A 233 6.90 5.77 4.55
CA SER A 233 5.56 5.66 5.12
C SER A 233 5.27 4.26 5.64
N ILE A 234 4.52 4.18 6.73
CA ILE A 234 3.93 2.92 7.21
C ILE A 234 2.41 3.00 7.15
N PHE A 235 1.81 1.92 6.64
CA PHE A 235 0.37 1.69 6.66
C PHE A 235 0.07 0.44 7.46
N ILE A 236 -0.84 0.56 8.42
CA ILE A 236 -1.27 -0.57 9.26
C ILE A 236 -2.77 -0.72 9.11
N GLN A 237 -3.19 -1.83 8.48
CA GLN A 237 -4.59 -2.18 8.35
C GLN A 237 -5.06 -2.89 9.61
N ILE A 238 -6.18 -2.47 10.19
CA ILE A 238 -6.71 -3.03 11.43
C ILE A 238 -8.23 -2.87 11.50
N SER A 239 -8.89 -3.74 12.25
CA SER A 239 -10.32 -3.61 12.55
C SER A 239 -10.61 -2.44 13.50
N ASP A 240 -11.87 -1.99 13.49
CA ASP A 240 -12.37 -0.95 14.39
C ASP A 240 -12.20 -1.32 15.88
N GLU A 241 -12.18 -2.61 16.20
CA GLU A 241 -12.04 -3.09 17.58
C GLU A 241 -10.69 -2.70 18.21
N ASN A 242 -9.60 -2.70 17.44
CA ASN A 242 -8.24 -2.53 17.96
C ASN A 242 -7.51 -1.28 17.42
N VAL A 243 -8.15 -0.51 16.54
CA VAL A 243 -7.54 0.68 15.92
C VAL A 243 -6.99 1.68 16.93
N HIS A 244 -7.69 1.87 18.03
CA HIS A 244 -7.32 2.81 19.07
C HIS A 244 -6.03 2.40 19.80
N TYR A 245 -5.81 1.11 20.05
CA TYR A 245 -4.57 0.61 20.61
C TYR A 245 -3.39 0.76 19.66
N VAL A 246 -3.59 0.36 18.41
CA VAL A 246 -2.55 0.44 17.36
C VAL A 246 -2.17 1.90 17.12
N ARG A 247 -3.14 2.82 17.15
CA ARG A 247 -2.89 4.25 17.04
C ARG A 247 -2.01 4.76 18.19
N CYS A 248 -2.28 4.39 19.45
CA CYS A 248 -1.46 4.78 20.59
C CYS A 248 -0.03 4.23 20.49
N ILE A 249 0.13 2.97 20.07
CA ILE A 249 1.45 2.36 19.84
C ILE A 249 2.24 3.14 18.77
N CYS A 250 1.57 3.51 17.68
CA CYS A 250 2.20 4.29 16.63
C CYS A 250 2.56 5.72 17.08
N ASP A 251 1.72 6.36 17.88
CA ASP A 251 2.02 7.66 18.47
C ASP A 251 3.25 7.60 19.39
N GLU A 252 3.44 6.50 20.13
CA GLU A 252 4.65 6.27 20.95
C GLU A 252 5.92 6.05 20.09
N ILE A 253 5.81 5.29 19.00
CA ILE A 253 6.96 4.89 18.19
C ILE A 253 7.38 5.98 17.21
N PHE A 254 6.43 6.57 16.49
CA PHE A 254 6.68 7.55 15.44
C PHE A 254 6.60 9.00 15.94
N GLY A 255 5.92 9.27 17.05
CA GLY A 255 5.49 10.59 17.48
C GLY A 255 4.16 10.99 16.84
N LYS A 256 3.27 11.58 17.63
CA LYS A 256 1.93 12.03 17.18
C LYS A 256 1.97 13.04 16.04
N GLU A 257 3.04 13.83 15.96
CA GLU A 257 3.29 14.82 14.90
C GLU A 257 3.50 14.17 13.53
N ASN A 258 3.95 12.92 13.49
CA ASN A 258 4.18 12.15 12.27
C ASN A 258 2.95 11.38 11.78
N PHE A 259 1.84 11.49 12.50
CA PHE A 259 0.56 11.00 12.03
C PHE A 259 0.09 11.76 10.79
N ILE A 260 -0.32 11.05 9.75
CA ILE A 260 -0.80 11.63 8.51
C ILE A 260 -2.30 11.49 8.41
N SER A 261 -2.82 10.27 8.44
CA SER A 261 -4.26 10.03 8.29
C SER A 261 -4.69 8.69 8.88
N ASN A 262 -5.97 8.62 9.24
CA ASN A 262 -6.70 7.37 9.42
C ASN A 262 -7.67 7.22 8.25
N ILE A 263 -7.50 6.16 7.46
CA ILE A 263 -8.25 5.90 6.23
C ILE A 263 -9.29 4.82 6.52
N CYS A 264 -10.55 5.10 6.21
CA CYS A 264 -11.65 4.15 6.32
C CYS A 264 -11.89 3.47 4.97
N ALA A 265 -11.52 2.22 4.85
CA ALA A 265 -11.71 1.40 3.65
C ALA A 265 -12.90 0.46 3.83
N LYS A 266 -13.87 0.51 2.94
CA LYS A 266 -15.02 -0.38 2.98
C LYS A 266 -14.60 -1.78 2.52
N THR A 267 -14.69 -2.78 3.42
CA THR A 267 -14.19 -4.13 3.15
C THR A 267 -15.31 -5.18 3.08
N LYS A 268 -16.41 -4.94 3.73
CA LYS A 268 -17.52 -5.90 3.82
C LYS A 268 -18.89 -5.19 3.79
N LEU A 269 -19.94 -5.97 3.55
CA LEU A 269 -21.32 -5.52 3.71
C LEU A 269 -21.79 -5.80 5.13
N PRO A 270 -22.56 -4.90 5.76
CA PRO A 270 -23.11 -5.15 7.08
C PRO A 270 -24.21 -6.22 6.98
N LEU A 271 -23.99 -7.39 7.57
CA LEU A 271 -24.94 -8.48 7.57
C LEU A 271 -25.16 -9.03 8.98
N GLY A 272 -26.42 -9.13 9.41
CA GLY A 272 -26.84 -9.98 10.54
C GLY A 272 -26.38 -9.59 11.95
N ASN A 273 -26.08 -8.32 12.22
CA ASN A 273 -25.66 -7.87 13.55
C ASN A 273 -26.85 -7.39 14.40
N THR A 274 -26.75 -7.59 15.71
CA THR A 274 -27.74 -7.11 16.69
C THR A 274 -27.78 -5.58 16.77
N TYR A 275 -26.62 -4.94 16.55
CA TYR A 275 -26.45 -3.48 16.51
C TYR A 275 -25.96 -3.05 15.11
N ILE A 276 -25.33 -1.89 15.02
CA ILE A 276 -24.75 -1.40 13.76
C ILE A 276 -23.60 -2.31 13.33
N GLY A 277 -23.73 -2.92 12.15
CA GLY A 277 -22.69 -3.77 11.59
C GLY A 277 -21.50 -2.97 11.07
N GLY A 278 -20.29 -3.35 11.47
CA GLY A 278 -19.05 -2.80 10.90
C GLY A 278 -18.91 -3.21 9.42
N CYS A 279 -18.60 -2.25 8.55
CA CYS A 279 -18.45 -2.48 7.11
C CYS A 279 -17.11 -2.00 6.56
N TYR A 280 -16.21 -1.53 7.41
CA TYR A 280 -14.93 -0.97 7.01
C TYR A 280 -13.80 -1.47 7.93
N ASP A 281 -12.59 -1.45 7.40
CA ASP A 281 -11.36 -1.55 8.15
C ASP A 281 -10.68 -0.16 8.18
N GLN A 282 -9.85 0.04 9.19
CA GLN A 282 -9.06 1.25 9.36
C GLN A 282 -7.64 1.02 8.83
N ILE A 283 -7.09 2.00 8.14
CA ILE A 283 -5.69 1.99 7.72
C ILE A 283 -5.02 3.20 8.35
N ILE A 284 -4.18 2.94 9.34
CA ILE A 284 -3.45 3.98 10.04
C ILE A 284 -2.19 4.31 9.24
N TRP A 285 -2.00 5.57 8.88
CA TRP A 285 -0.86 6.04 8.10
C TRP A 285 0.02 7.01 8.89
N TYR A 286 1.30 6.65 9.01
CA TYR A 286 2.36 7.49 9.55
C TYR A 286 3.49 7.66 8.54
N GLY A 287 4.15 8.82 8.56
CA GLY A 287 5.46 9.02 7.97
C GLY A 287 6.54 8.77 9.02
N LYS A 288 7.75 8.39 8.62
CA LYS A 288 8.90 8.39 9.54
C LYS A 288 9.24 9.81 9.98
N ASP A 289 9.25 10.74 9.03
CA ASP A 289 9.25 12.20 9.23
C ASP A 289 8.19 12.80 8.31
N LYS A 290 7.09 13.26 8.88
CA LYS A 290 5.95 13.82 8.12
C LYS A 290 6.36 14.96 7.19
N LYS A 291 7.38 15.73 7.55
CA LYS A 291 7.84 16.87 6.75
C LYS A 291 8.58 16.43 5.48
N LYS A 292 9.18 15.24 5.52
CA LYS A 292 9.91 14.65 4.41
C LYS A 292 9.10 13.60 3.65
N THR A 293 7.94 13.19 4.18
CA THR A 293 7.13 12.10 3.63
C THR A 293 6.81 12.34 2.16
N LYS A 294 7.16 11.36 1.32
CA LYS A 294 6.80 11.35 -0.10
C LYS A 294 5.30 11.19 -0.24
N TYR A 295 4.65 12.06 -1.02
CA TYR A 295 3.22 12.01 -1.25
C TYR A 295 2.84 12.42 -2.66
N HIS A 296 2.15 11.54 -3.36
CA HIS A 296 1.54 11.77 -4.66
C HIS A 296 0.03 11.82 -4.53
N LYS A 297 -0.57 12.91 -4.96
CA LYS A 297 -2.03 13.04 -4.99
C LYS A 297 -2.64 12.07 -5.98
N LEU A 298 -3.58 11.26 -5.53
CA LEU A 298 -4.36 10.41 -6.40
C LEU A 298 -5.71 11.07 -6.74
N TRP A 299 -6.09 10.93 -7.98
CA TRP A 299 -7.31 11.50 -8.54
C TRP A 299 -8.25 10.38 -8.97
N LEU A 300 -9.51 10.49 -8.56
CA LEU A 300 -10.57 9.59 -9.00
C LEU A 300 -11.47 10.30 -10.00
N PRO A 301 -12.02 9.59 -11.00
CA PRO A 301 -13.08 10.14 -11.83
C PRO A 301 -14.24 10.61 -10.93
N ARG A 302 -14.75 11.80 -11.20
CA ARG A 302 -15.93 12.32 -10.51
C ARG A 302 -17.16 11.60 -11.02
N ASP A 303 -17.88 10.93 -10.13
CA ASP A 303 -19.14 10.26 -10.47
C ASP A 303 -20.27 11.28 -10.54
N ILE A 304 -20.82 11.50 -11.72
CA ILE A 304 -21.98 12.39 -11.94
C ILE A 304 -23.26 11.78 -11.41
N SER A 305 -23.42 10.46 -11.53
CA SER A 305 -24.68 9.77 -11.20
C SER A 305 -25.03 9.90 -9.71
N ASN A 306 -24.05 9.79 -8.86
CA ASN A 306 -24.17 9.88 -7.40
C ASN A 306 -23.90 11.29 -6.84
N ASN A 307 -23.50 12.24 -7.68
CA ASN A 307 -23.23 13.61 -7.23
C ASN A 307 -24.50 14.47 -7.31
N SER A 308 -25.09 14.80 -6.16
CA SER A 308 -26.31 15.63 -6.08
C SER A 308 -26.11 17.05 -6.60
N GLU A 309 -24.89 17.57 -6.59
CA GLU A 309 -24.57 18.94 -7.00
C GLU A 309 -24.49 19.10 -8.53
N MET A 310 -24.02 18.04 -9.25
CA MET A 310 -24.01 18.01 -10.72
C MET A 310 -25.42 17.72 -11.24
N SER A 311 -26.30 18.73 -11.21
CA SER A 311 -27.74 18.59 -11.44
C SER A 311 -28.28 19.39 -12.61
N TYR A 312 -27.41 20.05 -13.36
CA TYR A 312 -27.80 20.87 -14.52
C TYR A 312 -27.07 20.41 -15.77
N VAL A 313 -27.68 20.68 -16.91
CA VAL A 313 -27.11 20.45 -18.24
C VAL A 313 -27.30 21.69 -19.11
N GLU A 314 -26.24 22.07 -19.83
CA GLU A 314 -26.28 23.05 -20.92
C GLU A 314 -26.36 22.30 -22.25
N LEU A 315 -27.34 22.62 -23.06
CA LEU A 315 -27.56 22.02 -24.36
C LEU A 315 -26.70 22.78 -25.43
N GLU A 316 -26.63 22.23 -26.63
CA GLU A 316 -25.87 22.81 -27.74
C GLU A 316 -26.31 24.20 -28.12
N ASP A 317 -27.61 24.52 -27.99
CA ASP A 317 -28.19 25.84 -28.22
C ASP A 317 -27.89 26.86 -27.09
N GLY A 318 -27.15 26.46 -26.06
CA GLY A 318 -26.82 27.27 -24.88
C GLY A 318 -27.93 27.33 -23.83
N SER A 319 -29.06 26.69 -24.06
CA SER A 319 -30.13 26.59 -23.07
C SER A 319 -29.72 25.69 -21.90
N ARG A 320 -30.15 26.05 -20.67
CA ARG A 320 -29.75 25.39 -19.43
C ARG A 320 -30.96 24.89 -18.70
N ARG A 321 -30.96 23.60 -18.31
CA ARG A 321 -32.04 22.95 -17.56
C ARG A 321 -31.52 21.99 -16.52
N HIS A 322 -32.40 21.55 -15.63
CA HIS A 322 -32.10 20.40 -14.79
C HIS A 322 -31.87 19.15 -15.64
N ILE A 323 -30.89 18.34 -15.25
CA ILE A 323 -30.68 17.00 -15.80
C ILE A 323 -31.82 16.10 -15.36
N LYS A 324 -32.39 15.33 -16.27
CA LYS A 324 -33.45 14.36 -15.94
C LYS A 324 -32.87 13.18 -15.17
N LYS A 325 -33.69 12.49 -14.39
CA LYS A 325 -33.26 11.37 -13.56
C LYS A 325 -32.62 10.24 -14.36
N ASP A 326 -33.19 9.91 -15.48
CA ASP A 326 -32.74 8.87 -16.42
C ASP A 326 -31.43 9.28 -17.10
N GLU A 327 -31.30 10.56 -17.53
CA GLU A 327 -30.08 11.12 -18.09
C GLU A 327 -28.94 11.14 -17.07
N LYS A 328 -29.26 11.35 -15.79
CA LYS A 328 -28.27 11.35 -14.71
C LYS A 328 -27.76 9.94 -14.41
N GLN A 329 -28.61 8.95 -14.51
CA GLN A 329 -28.22 7.53 -14.36
C GLN A 329 -27.48 6.98 -15.56
N ASN A 330 -27.81 7.46 -16.75
CA ASN A 330 -27.19 7.07 -18.00
C ASN A 330 -26.88 8.30 -18.86
N LEU A 331 -25.65 8.78 -18.77
CA LEU A 331 -25.18 9.99 -19.47
C LEU A 331 -25.23 9.87 -21.00
N THR A 332 -25.32 8.65 -21.55
CA THR A 332 -25.46 8.45 -22.99
C THR A 332 -26.80 8.93 -23.55
N LEU A 333 -27.80 9.14 -22.68
CA LEU A 333 -29.11 9.71 -23.03
C LEU A 333 -29.09 11.23 -23.17
N LEU A 334 -28.02 11.89 -22.77
CA LEU A 334 -27.87 13.33 -22.96
C LEU A 334 -27.78 13.67 -24.46
N PRO A 335 -28.39 14.80 -24.89
CA PRO A 335 -28.20 15.31 -26.25
C PRO A 335 -26.71 15.46 -26.58
N LYS A 336 -26.38 15.29 -27.86
CA LYS A 336 -25.00 15.51 -28.34
C LYS A 336 -24.53 16.92 -27.96
N ASN A 337 -23.24 17.07 -27.68
CA ASN A 337 -22.58 18.35 -27.34
C ASN A 337 -23.11 19.03 -26.07
N SER A 338 -23.95 18.34 -25.23
CA SER A 338 -24.39 18.90 -23.95
C SER A 338 -23.31 18.81 -22.90
N LYS A 339 -23.27 19.80 -21.98
CA LYS A 339 -22.30 19.89 -20.88
C LYS A 339 -22.99 19.86 -19.53
N VAL A 340 -22.66 18.85 -18.72
CA VAL A 340 -23.15 18.77 -17.34
C VAL A 340 -22.44 19.80 -16.48
N PHE A 341 -23.17 20.48 -15.59
CA PHE A 341 -22.61 21.47 -14.70
C PHE A 341 -23.29 21.50 -13.32
N GLN A 342 -22.53 22.06 -12.39
CA GLN A 342 -22.97 22.44 -11.05
C GLN A 342 -23.12 23.94 -10.96
N ARG A 343 -24.19 24.42 -10.33
CA ARG A 343 -24.29 25.81 -9.93
C ARG A 343 -23.54 26.05 -8.61
N MET A 344 -22.62 26.97 -8.62
CA MET A 344 -21.88 27.33 -7.41
C MET A 344 -22.28 28.73 -6.95
N VAL A 345 -22.45 28.90 -5.63
CA VAL A 345 -22.75 30.20 -5.03
C VAL A 345 -21.58 31.15 -5.24
N LEU A 346 -21.86 32.34 -5.80
CA LEU A 346 -20.86 33.40 -6.04
C LEU A 346 -20.54 34.24 -4.80
N SER A 347 -21.34 34.14 -3.72
CA SER A 347 -21.07 34.86 -2.48
C SER A 347 -20.14 34.10 -1.55
N SER A 348 -19.18 34.81 -0.95
CA SER A 348 -18.24 34.27 0.06
C SER A 348 -18.92 34.15 1.42
N ALA A 349 -18.30 33.41 2.36
CA ALA A 349 -18.79 33.33 3.74
C ALA A 349 -18.49 34.60 4.56
N GLY A 350 -17.46 35.38 4.17
CA GLY A 350 -17.08 36.64 4.84
C GLY A 350 -17.33 37.87 3.96
N LYS A 351 -17.32 39.05 4.58
CA LYS A 351 -17.46 40.33 3.89
C LYS A 351 -16.09 40.92 3.58
N THR A 352 -15.84 41.19 2.29
CA THR A 352 -14.69 41.96 1.78
C THR A 352 -15.23 43.13 1.05
N GLU A 353 -15.00 44.36 1.52
CA GLU A 353 -15.68 45.57 1.02
C GLU A 353 -15.44 45.82 -0.48
N SER A 354 -14.22 45.56 -0.96
CA SER A 354 -13.89 45.69 -2.38
C SER A 354 -14.64 44.72 -3.32
N CYS A 355 -15.29 43.70 -2.75
CA CYS A 355 -16.10 42.70 -3.46
C CYS A 355 -17.61 42.84 -3.17
N VAL A 356 -18.06 43.99 -2.65
CA VAL A 356 -19.47 44.34 -2.47
C VAL A 356 -19.85 45.42 -3.47
N PHE A 357 -20.45 45.03 -4.57
CA PHE A 357 -20.87 45.90 -5.66
C PHE A 357 -22.06 45.33 -6.42
N PRO A 358 -22.89 46.16 -7.07
CA PRO A 358 -23.93 45.70 -7.98
C PRO A 358 -23.33 45.13 -9.27
N PHE A 359 -23.92 44.07 -9.79
CA PHE A 359 -23.51 43.48 -11.06
C PHE A 359 -24.70 43.22 -11.97
N GLU A 360 -24.64 43.81 -13.19
CA GLU A 360 -25.70 43.67 -14.18
C GLU A 360 -25.49 42.43 -15.06
N PHE A 361 -26.50 41.58 -15.07
CA PHE A 361 -26.53 40.41 -15.92
C PHE A 361 -27.96 40.14 -16.43
N ASN A 362 -28.10 39.97 -17.75
CA ASN A 362 -29.38 39.71 -18.44
C ASN A 362 -30.49 40.73 -18.07
N GLY A 363 -30.13 42.02 -18.03
CA GLY A 363 -31.08 43.11 -17.74
C GLY A 363 -31.51 43.25 -16.27
N LYS A 364 -30.91 42.49 -15.37
CA LYS A 364 -31.19 42.52 -13.93
C LYS A 364 -29.91 42.82 -13.13
N THR A 365 -30.06 43.62 -12.09
CA THR A 365 -28.95 43.96 -11.17
C THR A 365 -28.98 43.01 -9.98
N PHE A 366 -27.83 42.35 -9.73
CA PHE A 366 -27.62 41.41 -8.63
C PHE A 366 -26.67 41.98 -7.60
N TRP A 367 -26.93 41.68 -6.35
CA TRP A 367 -26.08 42.01 -5.20
C TRP A 367 -25.61 40.76 -4.52
N PRO A 368 -24.46 40.72 -3.82
CA PRO A 368 -24.10 39.60 -2.98
C PRO A 368 -25.12 39.47 -1.85
N ILE A 369 -25.25 38.27 -1.31
CA ILE A 369 -26.12 37.98 -0.16
C ILE A 369 -25.77 38.93 1.01
N ALA A 370 -26.77 39.38 1.75
CA ALA A 370 -26.59 40.31 2.88
C ALA A 370 -25.44 39.83 3.82
N ASN A 371 -24.60 40.75 4.23
CA ASN A 371 -23.40 40.51 5.04
C ASN A 371 -22.32 39.61 4.41
N ARG A 372 -22.37 39.45 3.08
CA ARG A 372 -21.37 38.70 2.28
C ARG A 372 -20.81 39.56 1.17
N SER A 373 -19.82 39.06 0.47
CA SER A 373 -19.25 39.68 -0.72
C SER A 373 -19.22 38.70 -1.89
N TRP A 374 -19.06 39.20 -3.10
CA TRP A 374 -18.73 38.31 -4.24
C TRP A 374 -17.41 37.58 -3.97
N LYS A 375 -17.27 36.34 -4.46
CA LYS A 375 -16.03 35.58 -4.39
C LYS A 375 -14.90 36.11 -5.29
N THR A 376 -15.20 37.11 -6.10
CA THR A 376 -14.24 37.75 -7.01
C THR A 376 -14.57 39.26 -7.15
N ASN A 377 -13.62 40.02 -7.67
CA ASN A 377 -13.77 41.43 -7.97
C ASN A 377 -14.59 41.66 -9.25
N ILE A 378 -14.85 42.94 -9.59
CA ILE A 378 -15.66 43.35 -10.76
C ILE A 378 -15.09 42.79 -12.07
N ASP A 379 -13.77 42.75 -12.25
CA ASP A 379 -13.14 42.24 -13.47
C ASP A 379 -13.24 40.73 -13.56
N GLY A 380 -13.21 40.03 -12.41
CA GLY A 380 -13.51 38.60 -12.34
C GLY A 380 -14.95 38.29 -12.74
N MET A 381 -15.93 39.12 -12.28
CA MET A 381 -17.34 38.97 -12.68
C MET A 381 -17.54 39.23 -14.17
N ARG A 382 -16.89 40.24 -14.75
CA ARG A 382 -16.90 40.53 -16.20
C ARG A 382 -16.37 39.33 -16.98
N ARG A 383 -15.19 38.79 -16.60
CA ARG A 383 -14.62 37.58 -17.23
C ARG A 383 -15.53 36.36 -17.16
N LEU A 384 -16.26 36.16 -16.02
CA LEU A 384 -17.25 35.09 -15.91
C LEU A 384 -18.41 35.30 -16.89
N LYS A 385 -18.89 36.55 -17.07
CA LYS A 385 -19.92 36.91 -18.03
C LYS A 385 -19.46 36.60 -19.46
N ASP A 386 -18.29 37.10 -19.84
CA ASP A 386 -17.72 36.96 -21.19
C ASP A 386 -17.48 35.51 -21.59
N LYS A 387 -17.14 34.66 -20.59
CA LYS A 387 -16.98 33.21 -20.77
C LYS A 387 -18.27 32.39 -20.60
N ASN A 388 -19.44 33.04 -20.55
CA ASN A 388 -20.74 32.39 -20.33
C ASN A 388 -20.80 31.51 -19.08
N ARG A 389 -20.10 31.93 -18.00
CA ARG A 389 -20.00 31.21 -16.75
C ARG A 389 -20.96 31.68 -15.66
N LEU A 390 -21.95 32.49 -16.00
CA LEU A 390 -22.96 32.96 -15.07
C LEU A 390 -24.31 32.28 -15.35
N PHE A 391 -25.05 32.00 -14.30
CA PHE A 391 -26.35 31.36 -14.35
C PHE A 391 -27.28 31.99 -13.32
N THR A 392 -28.52 32.33 -13.76
CA THR A 392 -29.53 32.91 -12.88
C THR A 392 -30.56 31.89 -12.49
N LEU A 393 -30.93 31.86 -11.21
CA LEU A 393 -32.07 31.13 -10.73
C LEU A 393 -32.84 31.99 -9.73
N GLY A 394 -34.06 32.40 -10.13
CA GLY A 394 -34.82 33.40 -9.39
C GLY A 394 -34.05 34.73 -9.28
N ASP A 395 -33.87 35.19 -8.03
CA ASP A 395 -33.15 36.46 -7.73
C ASP A 395 -31.65 36.24 -7.40
N SER A 396 -31.14 35.08 -7.68
CA SER A 396 -29.75 34.74 -7.34
C SER A 396 -28.91 34.48 -8.58
N LEU A 397 -27.64 34.95 -8.51
CA LEU A 397 -26.62 34.73 -9.52
C LEU A 397 -25.65 33.66 -9.05
N TYR A 398 -25.36 32.72 -9.93
CA TYR A 398 -24.48 31.57 -9.67
C TYR A 398 -23.36 31.49 -10.68
N TYR A 399 -22.25 30.86 -10.30
CA TYR A 399 -21.17 30.43 -11.19
C TYR A 399 -21.47 29.04 -11.75
N VAL A 400 -21.25 28.89 -13.04
CA VAL A 400 -21.35 27.63 -13.77
C VAL A 400 -20.03 26.89 -13.73
N PHE A 401 -20.01 25.77 -13.02
CA PHE A 401 -18.87 24.86 -12.94
C PHE A 401 -19.18 23.61 -13.75
N TYR A 402 -18.59 23.50 -14.94
CA TYR A 402 -18.81 22.32 -15.79
C TYR A 402 -18.04 21.11 -15.25
N TYR A 403 -18.59 19.92 -15.49
CA TYR A 403 -17.91 18.68 -15.19
C TYR A 403 -16.53 18.62 -15.86
N ASP A 404 -16.44 19.02 -17.12
CA ASP A 404 -15.21 18.99 -17.93
C ASP A 404 -14.13 19.97 -17.44
N ASP A 405 -14.46 20.97 -16.62
CA ASP A 405 -13.47 21.86 -16.01
C ASP A 405 -12.55 21.13 -15.04
N PHE A 406 -13.12 20.13 -14.33
CA PHE A 406 -12.39 19.30 -13.39
C PHE A 406 -13.11 17.95 -13.22
N PRO A 407 -12.94 17.02 -14.18
CA PRO A 407 -13.69 15.76 -14.22
C PRO A 407 -13.21 14.73 -13.17
N VAL A 408 -12.27 15.12 -12.32
CA VAL A 408 -11.69 14.29 -11.29
C VAL A 408 -11.90 14.89 -9.90
N MET A 409 -11.74 14.08 -8.87
CA MET A 409 -11.74 14.49 -7.47
C MET A 409 -10.52 13.89 -6.76
N GLU A 410 -9.96 14.64 -5.83
CA GLU A 410 -8.86 14.14 -5.01
C GLU A 410 -9.34 12.98 -4.14
N LEU A 411 -8.52 11.94 -4.03
CA LEU A 411 -8.80 10.82 -3.14
C LEU A 411 -8.81 11.31 -1.69
N SER A 412 -9.91 11.06 -0.98
CA SER A 412 -10.04 11.37 0.46
C SER A 412 -9.64 10.17 1.31
N ASN A 413 -9.73 10.30 2.63
CA ASN A 413 -9.53 9.20 3.58
C ASN A 413 -10.76 8.28 3.74
N MET A 414 -11.80 8.46 2.94
CA MET A 414 -12.96 7.56 2.88
C MET A 414 -12.95 6.81 1.56
N TRP A 415 -12.78 5.48 1.61
CA TRP A 415 -12.70 4.61 0.43
C TRP A 415 -13.91 3.67 0.35
N PRO A 416 -15.04 4.11 -0.21
CA PRO A 416 -16.26 3.31 -0.29
C PRO A 416 -16.22 2.23 -1.39
N ASP A 417 -15.29 2.34 -2.34
CA ASP A 417 -15.18 1.51 -3.54
C ASP A 417 -14.16 0.36 -3.40
N THR A 418 -13.80 0.00 -2.18
CA THR A 418 -12.83 -1.05 -1.85
C THR A 418 -13.47 -2.36 -1.38
N THR A 419 -14.79 -2.50 -1.47
CA THR A 419 -15.45 -3.80 -1.29
C THR A 419 -15.10 -4.72 -2.45
N GLY A 420 -14.61 -5.92 -2.16
CA GLY A 420 -14.35 -6.95 -3.17
C GLY A 420 -15.64 -7.29 -3.92
N GLY A 421 -15.63 -7.17 -5.26
CA GLY A 421 -16.71 -7.68 -6.10
C GLY A 421 -16.75 -9.21 -6.05
N PHE A 422 -17.94 -9.81 -6.24
CA PHE A 422 -18.11 -11.27 -6.36
C PHE A 422 -17.33 -11.92 -7.52
N THR A 423 -16.71 -11.10 -8.38
CA THR A 423 -15.99 -11.52 -9.59
C THR A 423 -14.49 -11.76 -9.39
N GLU A 424 -13.89 -11.26 -8.29
CA GLU A 424 -12.50 -11.56 -8.00
C GLU A 424 -12.38 -12.89 -7.25
N THR A 425 -11.75 -13.87 -7.86
CA THR A 425 -11.39 -15.14 -7.23
C THR A 425 -10.40 -14.89 -6.11
N LYS A 426 -10.88 -14.82 -4.86
CA LYS A 426 -10.01 -14.79 -3.68
C LYS A 426 -9.13 -16.04 -3.68
N LYS A 427 -7.81 -15.86 -3.58
CA LYS A 427 -6.84 -16.96 -3.50
C LYS A 427 -6.50 -17.37 -2.06
N TYR A 428 -6.81 -16.52 -1.09
CA TYR A 428 -6.50 -16.73 0.34
C TYR A 428 -7.72 -16.39 1.22
N VAL A 429 -7.80 -16.97 2.43
CA VAL A 429 -8.94 -16.83 3.37
C VAL A 429 -9.18 -15.37 3.72
N VAL A 430 -8.13 -14.65 4.09
CA VAL A 430 -8.18 -13.23 4.45
C VAL A 430 -7.33 -12.46 3.43
N GLN A 431 -7.94 -12.12 2.30
CA GLN A 431 -7.24 -11.35 1.26
C GLN A 431 -7.73 -9.92 1.24
N THR A 432 -6.81 -8.99 1.44
CA THR A 432 -7.07 -7.54 1.32
C THR A 432 -7.37 -7.17 -0.12
N ASN A 433 -8.32 -6.23 -0.31
CA ASN A 433 -8.66 -5.75 -1.64
C ASN A 433 -7.45 -5.05 -2.28
N PRO A 434 -7.04 -5.45 -3.49
CA PRO A 434 -5.88 -4.88 -4.19
C PRO A 434 -5.90 -3.35 -4.30
N LYS A 435 -7.07 -2.72 -4.48
CA LYS A 435 -7.20 -1.25 -4.55
C LYS A 435 -6.66 -0.53 -3.32
N ILE A 436 -6.78 -1.14 -2.13
CA ILE A 436 -6.31 -0.54 -0.88
C ILE A 436 -4.79 -0.40 -0.93
N ILE A 437 -4.10 -1.50 -1.16
CA ILE A 437 -2.63 -1.56 -1.18
C ILE A 437 -2.08 -0.76 -2.38
N GLN A 438 -2.72 -0.86 -3.55
CA GLN A 438 -2.38 -0.09 -4.74
C GLN A 438 -2.36 1.42 -4.46
N ARG A 439 -3.39 1.93 -3.78
CA ARG A 439 -3.45 3.35 -3.39
C ARG A 439 -2.32 3.73 -2.45
N CYS A 440 -2.03 2.90 -1.45
CA CYS A 440 -0.92 3.14 -0.54
C CYS A 440 0.42 3.20 -1.28
N ILE A 441 0.69 2.25 -2.18
CA ILE A 441 1.90 2.22 -3.02
C ILE A 441 1.98 3.49 -3.87
N LEU A 442 0.93 3.80 -4.63
CA LEU A 442 0.94 4.94 -5.55
C LEU A 442 1.01 6.31 -4.86
N MET A 443 0.50 6.42 -3.63
CA MET A 443 0.59 7.67 -2.86
C MET A 443 1.98 7.93 -2.31
N THR A 444 2.77 6.90 -2.01
CA THR A 444 3.98 7.08 -1.17
C THR A 444 5.27 6.55 -1.77
N THR A 445 5.21 6.01 -2.99
CA THR A 445 6.39 5.45 -3.66
C THR A 445 6.49 5.87 -5.12
N ASP A 446 7.72 5.92 -5.62
CA ASP A 446 8.06 6.02 -7.04
C ASP A 446 8.46 4.65 -7.61
N PRO A 447 8.50 4.47 -8.93
CA PRO A 447 9.14 3.31 -9.53
C PRO A 447 10.55 3.09 -8.96
N ASP A 448 10.91 1.83 -8.72
CA ASP A 448 12.18 1.39 -8.11
C ASP A 448 12.33 1.69 -6.59
N ASP A 449 11.35 2.32 -5.94
CA ASP A 449 11.34 2.40 -4.48
C ASP A 449 11.08 1.02 -3.85
N LEU A 450 11.58 0.81 -2.63
CA LEU A 450 11.43 -0.46 -1.91
C LEU A 450 10.16 -0.49 -1.06
N VAL A 451 9.33 -1.49 -1.30
CA VAL A 451 8.12 -1.82 -0.52
C VAL A 451 8.40 -3.03 0.36
N PHE A 452 8.00 -2.97 1.61
CA PHE A 452 8.14 -4.07 2.58
C PHE A 452 6.79 -4.48 3.16
N ASP A 453 6.53 -5.78 3.22
CA ASP A 453 5.33 -6.35 3.84
C ASP A 453 5.73 -7.52 4.76
N PRO A 454 5.69 -7.33 6.09
CA PRO A 454 6.02 -8.36 7.07
C PRO A 454 4.89 -9.37 7.33
N THR A 455 3.75 -9.24 6.66
CA THR A 455 2.52 -10.02 6.85
C THR A 455 1.94 -10.46 5.51
N CYS A 456 2.78 -11.09 4.70
CA CYS A 456 2.59 -11.38 3.28
C CYS A 456 1.20 -11.94 2.90
N GLY A 457 0.68 -12.91 3.66
CA GLY A 457 -0.54 -13.62 3.31
C GLY A 457 -0.47 -14.19 1.88
N SER A 458 -1.39 -13.78 1.01
CA SER A 458 -1.42 -14.19 -0.40
C SER A 458 -0.47 -13.42 -1.32
N GLY A 459 0.44 -12.60 -0.79
CA GLY A 459 1.40 -11.81 -1.58
C GLY A 459 0.79 -10.64 -2.36
N THR A 460 -0.31 -10.08 -1.88
CA THR A 460 -0.99 -8.98 -2.61
C THR A 460 -0.10 -7.73 -2.72
N THR A 461 0.62 -7.39 -1.66
CA THR A 461 1.55 -6.25 -1.67
C THR A 461 2.68 -6.46 -2.67
N ALA A 462 3.31 -7.64 -2.65
CA ALA A 462 4.39 -7.97 -3.58
C ALA A 462 3.91 -7.98 -5.03
N TYR A 463 2.73 -8.55 -5.29
CA TYR A 463 2.11 -8.56 -6.61
C TYR A 463 1.89 -7.13 -7.15
N LEU A 464 1.33 -6.25 -6.33
CA LEU A 464 1.07 -4.86 -6.74
C LEU A 464 2.37 -4.03 -6.84
N ALA A 465 3.35 -4.28 -5.99
CA ALA A 465 4.66 -3.65 -6.09
C ALA A 465 5.33 -4.02 -7.41
N GLU A 466 5.29 -5.29 -7.81
CA GLU A 466 5.78 -5.77 -9.12
C GLU A 466 5.01 -5.13 -10.27
N GLU A 467 3.67 -5.13 -10.22
CA GLU A 467 2.81 -4.54 -11.26
C GLU A 467 3.14 -3.06 -11.52
N TRP A 468 3.50 -2.33 -10.48
CA TRP A 468 3.81 -0.90 -10.54
C TRP A 468 5.31 -0.59 -10.58
N GLY A 469 6.17 -1.59 -10.81
CA GLY A 469 7.62 -1.41 -10.99
C GLY A 469 8.35 -0.99 -9.72
N ARG A 470 7.88 -1.43 -8.54
CA ARG A 470 8.55 -1.22 -7.24
C ARG A 470 9.36 -2.45 -6.88
N ARG A 471 10.48 -2.24 -6.19
CA ARG A 471 11.18 -3.32 -5.52
C ARG A 471 10.40 -3.77 -4.31
N TRP A 472 10.50 -5.05 -3.96
CA TRP A 472 9.76 -5.54 -2.80
C TRP A 472 10.51 -6.62 -2.02
N ILE A 473 10.25 -6.63 -0.71
CA ILE A 473 10.54 -7.72 0.21
C ILE A 473 9.24 -8.03 0.95
N THR A 474 8.89 -9.30 1.05
CA THR A 474 7.74 -9.73 1.82
C THR A 474 8.04 -11.02 2.58
N CYS A 475 7.42 -11.18 3.75
CA CYS A 475 7.63 -12.38 4.56
C CYS A 475 6.35 -12.84 5.26
N ASP A 476 6.33 -14.13 5.60
CA ASP A 476 5.27 -14.75 6.39
C ASP A 476 5.82 -15.92 7.19
N THR A 477 5.22 -16.19 8.35
CA THR A 477 5.51 -17.40 9.14
C THR A 477 4.83 -18.63 8.57
N SER A 478 3.69 -18.47 7.89
CA SER A 478 2.94 -19.56 7.27
C SER A 478 3.58 -20.02 5.96
N ARG A 479 4.01 -21.27 5.92
CA ARG A 479 4.50 -21.89 4.69
C ARG A 479 3.43 -21.98 3.62
N VAL A 480 2.18 -22.14 4.01
CA VAL A 480 1.03 -22.13 3.10
C VAL A 480 0.87 -20.74 2.45
N ALA A 481 0.98 -19.67 3.23
CA ALA A 481 0.94 -18.29 2.71
C ALA A 481 2.10 -18.06 1.72
N ILE A 482 3.31 -18.47 2.08
CA ILE A 482 4.50 -18.38 1.23
C ILE A 482 4.31 -19.12 -0.09
N GLU A 483 3.77 -20.34 -0.06
CA GLU A 483 3.57 -21.13 -1.29
C GLU A 483 2.48 -20.51 -2.18
N ILE A 484 1.38 -20.02 -1.61
CA ILE A 484 0.34 -19.30 -2.36
C ILE A 484 0.89 -18.00 -2.97
N ALA A 485 1.68 -17.25 -2.22
CA ALA A 485 2.31 -16.02 -2.72
C ALA A 485 3.30 -16.33 -3.84
N LYS A 486 4.12 -17.37 -3.69
CA LYS A 486 5.06 -17.85 -4.68
C LYS A 486 4.34 -18.27 -5.99
N GLU A 487 3.32 -19.12 -5.89
CA GLU A 487 2.51 -19.54 -7.04
C GLU A 487 1.91 -18.34 -7.76
N ARG A 488 1.32 -17.39 -6.98
CA ARG A 488 0.71 -16.20 -7.54
C ARG A 488 1.72 -15.34 -8.31
N LEU A 489 2.88 -15.07 -7.73
CA LEU A 489 3.91 -14.23 -8.33
C LEU A 489 4.52 -14.89 -9.58
N MET A 490 4.73 -16.21 -9.53
CA MET A 490 5.32 -16.97 -10.63
C MET A 490 4.38 -17.16 -11.82
N THR A 491 3.06 -17.23 -11.59
CA THR A 491 2.06 -17.45 -12.64
C THR A 491 1.42 -16.17 -13.16
N SER A 492 1.74 -15.02 -12.53
CA SER A 492 1.15 -13.74 -12.92
C SER A 492 1.85 -13.15 -14.12
N THR A 493 1.05 -12.55 -14.99
CA THR A 493 1.53 -11.74 -16.12
C THR A 493 1.23 -10.27 -15.82
N PHE A 494 2.24 -9.41 -15.97
CA PHE A 494 2.11 -7.99 -15.71
C PHE A 494 2.08 -7.21 -17.02
N LYS A 495 1.26 -6.14 -17.05
CA LYS A 495 1.25 -5.22 -18.20
C LYS A 495 2.52 -4.37 -18.17
N TYR A 496 3.22 -4.32 -19.28
CA TYR A 496 4.34 -3.39 -19.42
C TYR A 496 3.85 -1.94 -19.43
N LEU A 497 4.20 -1.19 -18.39
CA LEU A 497 3.87 0.22 -18.27
C LEU A 497 5.10 1.05 -18.63
N LYS A 498 5.08 1.71 -19.80
CA LYS A 498 6.14 2.65 -20.17
C LYS A 498 5.89 3.98 -19.50
N LEU A 499 6.88 4.46 -18.73
CA LEU A 499 6.83 5.82 -18.20
C LEU A 499 6.82 6.81 -19.38
N ARG A 500 5.87 7.75 -19.34
CA ARG A 500 5.85 8.85 -20.31
C ARG A 500 7.06 9.73 -20.02
N SER A 501 8.01 9.79 -20.96
CA SER A 501 9.11 10.76 -20.86
C SER A 501 8.51 12.16 -20.79
N CYS A 502 8.86 12.89 -19.72
CA CYS A 502 8.51 14.31 -19.60
C CYS A 502 9.20 15.13 -20.69
#